data_b1afc008b9feabcad314b15002bc2644
#
_entry.id   b1afc008b9feabcad314b15002bc2644
#
_cell.length_a   1.000
_cell.length_b   1.000
_cell.length_c   1.000
_cell.angle_alpha   90.00
_cell.angle_beta   90.00
_cell.angle_gamma   90.00
#
_symmetry.space_group_name_H-M   'P 1'
#
loop_
_entity.id
_entity.type
_entity.pdbx_description
1 polymer ?
#
loop_
_entity_poly.entity_id
_entity_poly.type
_entity_poly.pdbx_seq_one_letter_code
_entity_poly.pdbx_strand_id
1 'polypeptide(L)'
;MNEENKIAGLYIRVSTEDQAREGFSLKEQEKRLRAMCEYKGYEVNYVSNFTDVDDKIINKAIEENVPETVIAQRYIDAYNDVRKSLNVIPLDATPRVTETMDEIIDFIDGLVKSGNAYEENGDVYFAVDSDDKYGELSHQRTDDLMAGARIEENDQKHNPLDFALWKKTEKGIKWDSPWGPGRPGWHTECVVMIGKEFNKPLIDIHGGGKDLKFPHHENEVAQAECHNHTHLANYWIHNGMLETKGGKMSKSLGNTMWVKDVI
;
A
#
# COMPACT_ATOMS: atom_id res chain seq x y z
N MET A 1 6.02 -37.81 -11.84
CA MET A 1 6.49 -36.68 -11.00
C MET A 1 5.62 -35.50 -11.40
N ASN A 2 4.74 -35.08 -10.48
CA ASN A 2 3.91 -33.89 -10.74
C ASN A 2 4.85 -32.68 -10.72
N GLU A 3 5.04 -32.05 -11.86
CA GLU A 3 5.58 -30.71 -11.92
C GLU A 3 4.53 -29.78 -11.32
N GLU A 4 4.69 -29.44 -10.05
CA GLU A 4 3.91 -28.35 -9.45
C GLU A 4 4.23 -27.08 -10.25
N ASN A 5 3.21 -26.48 -10.87
CA ASN A 5 3.35 -25.17 -11.50
C ASN A 5 3.82 -24.17 -10.43
N LYS A 6 5.03 -23.67 -10.59
CA LYS A 6 5.59 -22.66 -9.68
C LYS A 6 4.99 -21.33 -10.06
N ILE A 7 4.14 -20.79 -9.21
CA ILE A 7 3.51 -19.48 -9.38
C ILE A 7 4.41 -18.44 -8.72
N ALA A 8 4.83 -17.43 -9.47
CA ALA A 8 5.55 -16.27 -8.95
C ALA A 8 4.59 -15.08 -8.88
N GLY A 9 4.27 -14.63 -7.66
CA GLY A 9 3.47 -13.43 -7.45
C GLY A 9 4.35 -12.18 -7.55
N LEU A 10 4.01 -11.26 -8.44
CA LEU A 10 4.66 -9.96 -8.63
C LEU A 10 3.69 -8.86 -8.21
N TYR A 11 3.95 -8.23 -7.07
CA TYR A 11 3.19 -7.07 -6.62
C TYR A 11 4.08 -5.82 -6.78
N ILE A 12 3.71 -4.92 -7.70
CA ILE A 12 4.42 -3.67 -7.92
C ILE A 12 3.44 -2.51 -7.71
N ARG A 13 3.73 -1.66 -6.73
CA ARG A 13 2.99 -0.42 -6.51
C ARG A 13 3.79 0.76 -7.03
N VAL A 14 3.17 1.61 -7.83
CA VAL A 14 3.75 2.87 -8.30
C VAL A 14 3.09 4.00 -7.52
N SER A 15 3.89 4.73 -6.74
CA SER A 15 3.38 5.79 -5.85
C SER A 15 3.19 7.14 -6.53
N THR A 16 3.80 7.39 -7.72
CA THR A 16 3.67 8.65 -8.44
C THR A 16 3.97 8.52 -9.93
N GLU A 17 3.43 9.45 -10.74
CA GLU A 17 3.52 9.58 -12.19
C GLU A 17 4.94 9.75 -12.76
N ASP A 18 6.00 9.60 -11.97
CA ASP A 18 7.30 10.19 -12.23
C ASP A 18 8.37 9.23 -12.79
N GLN A 19 8.09 7.94 -12.93
CA GLN A 19 9.14 6.97 -13.29
C GLN A 19 9.33 6.70 -14.79
N ALA A 20 8.71 7.47 -15.67
CA ALA A 20 8.67 7.18 -17.11
C ALA A 20 9.90 7.66 -17.92
N ARG A 21 10.90 8.32 -17.33
CA ARG A 21 11.90 9.09 -18.11
C ARG A 21 13.32 8.55 -18.24
N GLU A 22 13.76 7.57 -17.50
CA GLU A 22 15.11 7.05 -17.70
C GLU A 22 15.09 5.63 -18.30
N GLY A 23 15.36 5.56 -19.63
CA GLY A 23 16.03 4.54 -20.41
C GLY A 23 15.59 3.08 -20.35
N PHE A 24 14.97 2.61 -19.29
CA PHE A 24 14.34 1.31 -19.16
C PHE A 24 12.90 1.52 -18.69
N SER A 25 11.99 1.60 -19.67
CA SER A 25 10.57 1.73 -19.34
C SER A 25 10.15 0.59 -18.40
N LEU A 26 9.26 0.87 -17.45
CA LEU A 26 8.63 -0.16 -16.58
C LEU A 26 8.18 -1.38 -17.41
N LYS A 27 7.71 -1.12 -18.64
CA LYS A 27 7.35 -2.14 -19.63
C LYS A 27 8.51 -3.06 -20.00
N GLU A 28 9.69 -2.55 -20.22
CA GLU A 28 10.83 -3.37 -20.62
C GLU A 28 11.34 -4.20 -19.43
N GLN A 29 11.34 -3.64 -18.23
CA GLN A 29 11.71 -4.37 -17.02
C GLN A 29 10.69 -5.47 -16.72
N GLU A 30 9.40 -5.14 -16.74
CA GLU A 30 8.33 -6.11 -16.55
C GLU A 30 8.34 -7.20 -17.63
N LYS A 31 8.46 -6.81 -18.91
CA LYS A 31 8.56 -7.77 -20.02
C LYS A 31 9.75 -8.72 -19.86
N ARG A 32 10.90 -8.21 -19.42
CA ARG A 32 12.07 -9.05 -19.15
C ARG A 32 11.87 -9.97 -17.96
N LEU A 33 11.24 -9.47 -16.89
CA LEU A 33 10.92 -10.30 -15.73
C LEU A 33 9.90 -11.38 -16.07
N ARG A 34 8.82 -11.05 -16.79
CA ARG A 34 7.85 -12.05 -17.27
C ARG A 34 8.53 -13.08 -18.18
N ALA A 35 9.27 -12.63 -19.18
CA ALA A 35 9.99 -13.53 -20.08
C ALA A 35 10.99 -14.43 -19.34
N MET A 36 11.66 -13.91 -18.32
CA MET A 36 12.55 -14.70 -17.47
C MET A 36 11.78 -15.71 -16.62
N CYS A 37 10.65 -15.31 -16.03
CA CYS A 37 9.77 -16.20 -15.27
C CYS A 37 9.21 -17.31 -16.17
N GLU A 38 8.67 -16.95 -17.34
CA GLU A 38 8.16 -17.88 -18.34
C GLU A 38 9.26 -18.85 -18.81
N TYR A 39 10.46 -18.34 -19.13
CA TYR A 39 11.62 -19.16 -19.50
C TYR A 39 12.00 -20.16 -18.40
N LYS A 40 11.81 -19.78 -17.13
CA LYS A 40 12.05 -20.63 -15.96
C LYS A 40 10.88 -21.53 -15.62
N GLY A 41 9.78 -21.46 -16.37
CA GLY A 41 8.56 -22.22 -16.10
C GLY A 41 7.71 -21.68 -14.95
N TYR A 42 7.85 -20.39 -14.63
CA TYR A 42 6.98 -19.70 -13.67
C TYR A 42 5.80 -19.04 -14.38
N GLU A 43 4.64 -19.16 -13.80
CA GLU A 43 3.48 -18.34 -14.12
C GLU A 43 3.55 -17.05 -13.31
N VAL A 44 3.36 -15.89 -13.97
CA VAL A 44 3.40 -14.57 -13.30
C VAL A 44 1.99 -14.09 -13.03
N ASN A 45 1.67 -13.87 -11.76
CA ASN A 45 0.45 -13.21 -11.32
C ASN A 45 0.81 -11.78 -10.85
N TYR A 46 0.42 -10.78 -11.66
CA TYR A 46 0.76 -9.37 -11.44
C TYR A 46 -0.45 -8.60 -10.90
N VAL A 47 -0.38 -8.21 -9.64
CA VAL A 47 -1.46 -7.55 -8.92
C VAL A 47 -1.05 -6.14 -8.49
N SER A 48 -1.96 -5.18 -8.62
CA SER A 48 -1.81 -3.83 -8.05
C SER A 48 -3.16 -3.33 -7.57
N ASN A 49 -3.24 -2.93 -6.31
CA ASN A 49 -4.49 -2.47 -5.71
C ASN A 49 -4.83 -1.02 -6.07
N PHE A 50 -6.10 -0.67 -5.85
CA PHE A 50 -6.56 0.71 -5.76
C PHE A 50 -6.98 1.04 -4.33
N THR A 51 -6.37 2.10 -3.77
CA THR A 51 -6.90 2.76 -2.57
C THR A 51 -8.04 3.66 -3.04
N ASP A 52 -9.26 3.14 -2.99
CA ASP A 52 -10.47 3.81 -3.46
C ASP A 52 -11.26 4.50 -2.34
N VAL A 53 -10.70 4.52 -1.13
CA VAL A 53 -11.18 5.28 0.03
C VAL A 53 -10.01 5.92 0.78
N ASP A 54 -9.98 7.24 0.82
CA ASP A 54 -9.05 8.03 1.65
C ASP A 54 -9.61 9.45 1.91
N ASP A 55 -8.95 10.22 2.77
CA ASP A 55 -9.35 11.59 3.10
C ASP A 55 -9.45 12.50 1.87
N LYS A 56 -8.56 12.33 0.88
CA LYS A 56 -8.56 13.19 -0.32
C LYS A 56 -9.76 12.89 -1.20
N ILE A 57 -10.12 11.60 -1.32
CA ILE A 57 -11.31 11.16 -2.05
C ILE A 57 -12.56 11.70 -1.38
N ILE A 58 -12.67 11.54 -0.05
CA ILE A 58 -13.80 12.03 0.75
C ILE A 58 -13.95 13.55 0.64
N ASN A 59 -12.87 14.29 0.86
CA ASN A 59 -12.90 15.75 0.78
C ASN A 59 -13.27 16.23 -0.63
N LYS A 60 -12.78 15.57 -1.68
CA LYS A 60 -13.10 15.91 -3.06
C LYS A 60 -14.56 15.60 -3.41
N ALA A 61 -15.09 14.48 -2.88
CA ALA A 61 -16.50 14.12 -3.04
C ALA A 61 -17.43 15.14 -2.39
N ILE A 62 -17.08 15.61 -1.18
CA ILE A 62 -17.81 16.67 -0.48
C ILE A 62 -17.73 17.98 -1.28
N GLU A 63 -16.55 18.38 -1.75
CA GLU A 63 -16.35 19.59 -2.55
C GLU A 63 -17.20 19.59 -3.83
N GLU A 64 -17.25 18.46 -4.53
CA GLU A 64 -17.99 18.31 -5.78
C GLU A 64 -19.47 17.91 -5.58
N ASN A 65 -19.87 17.63 -4.33
CA ASN A 65 -21.21 17.15 -3.99
C ASN A 65 -21.61 15.89 -4.79
N VAL A 66 -20.71 14.91 -4.84
CA VAL A 66 -20.90 13.60 -5.48
C VAL A 66 -20.48 12.48 -4.52
N PRO A 67 -20.94 11.22 -4.75
CA PRO A 67 -20.46 10.08 -3.97
C PRO A 67 -18.94 9.86 -4.15
N GLU A 68 -18.26 9.36 -3.11
CA GLU A 68 -16.83 9.03 -3.12
C GLU A 68 -16.48 8.04 -4.23
N THR A 69 -17.37 7.09 -4.51
CA THR A 69 -17.23 6.10 -5.59
C THR A 69 -17.08 6.75 -6.97
N VAL A 70 -17.73 7.90 -7.21
CA VAL A 70 -17.61 8.66 -8.46
C VAL A 70 -16.21 9.26 -8.59
N ILE A 71 -15.68 9.79 -7.50
CA ILE A 71 -14.33 10.35 -7.48
C ILE A 71 -13.30 9.24 -7.66
N ALA A 72 -13.41 8.16 -6.89
CA ALA A 72 -12.51 7.01 -6.99
C ALA A 72 -12.50 6.44 -8.41
N GLN A 73 -13.67 6.18 -9.01
CA GLN A 73 -13.75 5.63 -10.37
C GLN A 73 -13.14 6.56 -11.42
N ARG A 74 -13.38 7.87 -11.33
CA ARG A 74 -12.77 8.86 -12.23
C ARG A 74 -11.25 8.77 -12.26
N TYR A 75 -10.61 8.65 -11.08
CA TYR A 75 -9.15 8.56 -11.01
C TYR A 75 -8.62 7.18 -11.39
N ILE A 76 -9.38 6.11 -11.12
CA ILE A 76 -9.06 4.77 -11.61
C ILE A 76 -9.06 4.75 -13.14
N ASP A 77 -10.07 5.33 -13.79
CA ASP A 77 -10.16 5.39 -15.24
C ASP A 77 -9.00 6.22 -15.83
N ALA A 78 -8.71 7.39 -15.25
CA ALA A 78 -7.59 8.22 -15.66
C ALA A 78 -6.23 7.51 -15.51
N TYR A 79 -6.04 6.75 -14.44
CA TYR A 79 -4.84 5.94 -14.21
C TYR A 79 -4.71 4.83 -15.24
N ASN A 80 -5.80 4.13 -15.55
CA ASN A 80 -5.82 3.07 -16.55
C ASN A 80 -5.53 3.61 -17.95
N ASP A 81 -6.04 4.80 -18.30
CA ASP A 81 -5.74 5.46 -19.57
C ASP A 81 -4.26 5.82 -19.70
N VAL A 82 -3.66 6.34 -18.61
CA VAL A 82 -2.22 6.60 -18.56
C VAL A 82 -1.41 5.32 -18.72
N ARG A 83 -1.75 4.25 -18.01
CA ARG A 83 -1.08 2.94 -18.15
C ARG A 83 -1.16 2.43 -19.59
N LYS A 84 -2.33 2.52 -20.21
CA LYS A 84 -2.55 2.13 -21.60
C LYS A 84 -1.71 2.95 -22.57
N SER A 85 -1.64 4.27 -22.38
CA SER A 85 -0.84 5.16 -23.24
C SER A 85 0.67 4.91 -23.12
N LEU A 86 1.12 4.50 -21.92
CA LEU A 86 2.50 4.08 -21.66
C LEU A 86 2.78 2.62 -22.08
N ASN A 87 1.78 1.92 -22.63
CA ASN A 87 1.85 0.50 -22.95
C ASN A 87 2.29 -0.38 -21.74
N VAL A 88 1.89 -0.04 -20.53
CA VAL A 88 2.10 -0.89 -19.35
C VAL A 88 1.25 -2.15 -19.52
N ILE A 89 1.83 -3.31 -19.19
CA ILE A 89 1.15 -4.61 -19.30
C ILE A 89 -0.09 -4.62 -18.41
N PRO A 90 -1.22 -5.21 -18.85
CA PRO A 90 -2.41 -5.35 -18.02
C PRO A 90 -2.09 -6.07 -16.70
N LEU A 91 -2.75 -5.66 -15.63
CA LEU A 91 -2.73 -6.37 -14.36
C LEU A 91 -3.63 -7.61 -14.44
N ASP A 92 -3.23 -8.65 -13.75
CA ASP A 92 -4.05 -9.86 -13.61
C ASP A 92 -5.20 -9.61 -12.64
N ALA A 93 -4.96 -8.79 -11.58
CA ALA A 93 -6.01 -8.33 -10.68
C ALA A 93 -5.76 -6.91 -10.16
N THR A 94 -6.85 -6.23 -9.79
CA THR A 94 -6.85 -4.87 -9.26
C THR A 94 -7.79 -4.76 -8.05
N PRO A 95 -7.46 -5.40 -6.91
CA PRO A 95 -8.31 -5.38 -5.72
C PRO A 95 -8.54 -3.95 -5.22
N ARG A 96 -9.71 -3.73 -4.62
CA ARG A 96 -10.11 -2.44 -4.03
C ARG A 96 -10.31 -2.57 -2.53
N VAL A 97 -9.98 -1.51 -1.82
CA VAL A 97 -10.16 -1.46 -0.37
C VAL A 97 -11.64 -1.62 0.00
N THR A 98 -12.54 -0.94 -0.73
CA THR A 98 -13.99 -1.02 -0.48
C THR A 98 -14.58 -2.41 -0.69
N GLU A 99 -13.93 -3.28 -1.46
CA GLU A 99 -14.35 -4.66 -1.74
C GLU A 99 -13.70 -5.68 -0.78
N THR A 100 -12.91 -5.20 0.20
CA THR A 100 -12.12 -6.06 1.10
C THR A 100 -12.36 -5.72 2.58
N MET A 101 -13.42 -4.99 2.87
CA MET A 101 -13.63 -4.37 4.18
C MET A 101 -13.84 -5.40 5.30
N ASP A 102 -14.61 -6.45 5.05
CA ASP A 102 -14.89 -7.48 6.05
C ASP A 102 -13.59 -8.19 6.47
N GLU A 103 -12.74 -8.54 5.51
CA GLU A 103 -11.46 -9.17 5.78
C GLU A 103 -10.49 -8.22 6.48
N ILE A 104 -10.54 -6.91 6.20
CA ILE A 104 -9.74 -5.90 6.89
C ILE A 104 -10.16 -5.82 8.37
N ILE A 105 -11.45 -5.78 8.65
CA ILE A 105 -11.97 -5.72 10.02
C ILE A 105 -11.57 -6.99 10.79
N ASP A 106 -11.72 -8.17 10.19
CA ASP A 106 -11.33 -9.44 10.80
C ASP A 106 -9.82 -9.50 11.08
N PHE A 107 -9.00 -9.01 10.17
CA PHE A 107 -7.55 -8.94 10.33
C PHE A 107 -7.15 -8.03 11.50
N ILE A 108 -7.74 -6.84 11.59
CA ILE A 108 -7.48 -5.90 12.69
C ILE A 108 -7.93 -6.50 14.02
N ASP A 109 -9.10 -7.15 14.06
CA ASP A 109 -9.61 -7.82 15.25
C ASP A 109 -8.66 -8.94 15.72
N GLY A 110 -8.05 -9.66 14.77
CA GLY A 110 -6.99 -10.62 15.05
C GLY A 110 -5.78 -9.99 15.74
N LEU A 111 -5.30 -8.84 15.26
CA LEU A 111 -4.20 -8.09 15.87
C LEU A 111 -4.55 -7.55 17.27
N VAL A 112 -5.79 -7.13 17.48
CA VAL A 112 -6.26 -6.71 18.81
C VAL A 112 -6.29 -7.89 19.77
N LYS A 113 -6.82 -9.03 19.35
CA LYS A 113 -6.90 -10.26 20.16
C LYS A 113 -5.54 -10.84 20.51
N SER A 114 -4.54 -10.68 19.62
CA SER A 114 -3.15 -11.13 19.90
C SER A 114 -2.37 -10.15 20.78
N GLY A 115 -2.89 -8.95 21.04
CA GLY A 115 -2.22 -7.91 21.83
C GLY A 115 -1.21 -7.08 21.03
N ASN A 116 -1.18 -7.21 19.71
CA ASN A 116 -0.33 -6.38 18.82
C ASN A 116 -1.01 -5.07 18.42
N ALA A 117 -2.29 -4.91 18.75
CA ALA A 117 -3.04 -3.68 18.55
C ALA A 117 -3.94 -3.38 19.75
N TYR A 118 -4.32 -2.13 19.89
CA TYR A 118 -5.22 -1.67 20.96
C TYR A 118 -6.23 -0.65 20.43
N GLU A 119 -7.40 -0.61 21.05
CA GLU A 119 -8.45 0.36 20.75
C GLU A 119 -8.36 1.54 21.73
N GLU A 120 -8.49 2.76 21.21
CA GLU A 120 -8.57 3.97 21.99
C GLU A 120 -9.61 4.93 21.39
N ASN A 121 -10.72 5.14 22.11
CA ASN A 121 -11.82 6.05 21.72
C ASN A 121 -12.47 5.77 20.34
N GLY A 122 -12.42 4.51 19.88
CA GLY A 122 -12.96 4.08 18.60
C GLY A 122 -11.94 4.07 17.44
N ASP A 123 -10.72 4.55 17.68
CA ASP A 123 -9.58 4.32 16.81
C ASP A 123 -8.86 3.03 17.24
N VAL A 124 -8.23 2.32 16.29
CA VAL A 124 -7.37 1.17 16.61
C VAL A 124 -5.97 1.44 16.11
N TYR A 125 -5.00 1.23 16.98
CA TYR A 125 -3.58 1.44 16.68
C TYR A 125 -2.80 0.14 16.78
N PHE A 126 -1.84 -0.04 15.88
CA PHE A 126 -0.81 -1.07 16.02
C PHE A 126 0.20 -0.62 17.06
N ALA A 127 0.52 -1.51 18.00
CA ALA A 127 1.51 -1.27 19.03
C ALA A 127 2.90 -1.63 18.50
N VAL A 128 3.68 -0.64 18.06
CA VAL A 128 5.01 -0.86 17.45
C VAL A 128 5.95 -1.59 18.39
N ASP A 129 5.86 -1.34 19.70
CA ASP A 129 6.66 -2.02 20.72
C ASP A 129 6.34 -3.54 20.86
N SER A 130 5.27 -4.02 20.23
CA SER A 130 4.92 -5.44 20.21
C SER A 130 5.67 -6.24 19.12
N ASP A 131 6.42 -5.56 18.25
CA ASP A 131 7.23 -6.16 17.20
C ASP A 131 8.72 -5.83 17.42
N ASP A 132 9.45 -6.77 17.96
CA ASP A 132 10.90 -6.64 18.23
C ASP A 132 11.74 -6.41 16.97
N LYS A 133 11.18 -6.65 15.80
CA LYS A 133 11.85 -6.51 14.50
C LYS A 133 11.48 -5.23 13.75
N TYR A 134 10.61 -4.39 14.31
CA TYR A 134 10.21 -3.16 13.65
C TYR A 134 11.41 -2.30 13.26
N GLY A 135 11.50 -1.94 11.98
CA GLY A 135 12.62 -1.19 11.41
C GLY A 135 13.61 -2.04 10.61
N GLU A 136 13.48 -3.38 10.58
CA GLU A 136 14.39 -4.27 9.83
C GLU A 136 14.36 -4.00 8.31
N LEU A 137 13.18 -3.88 7.71
CA LEU A 137 13.05 -3.62 6.28
C LEU A 137 13.65 -2.28 5.87
N SER A 138 13.38 -1.24 6.65
CA SER A 138 13.85 0.11 6.37
C SER A 138 15.30 0.33 6.77
N HIS A 139 15.88 -0.54 7.61
CA HIS A 139 17.16 -0.38 8.27
C HIS A 139 17.20 0.89 9.16
N GLN A 140 16.09 1.16 9.83
CA GLN A 140 15.93 2.29 10.74
C GLN A 140 15.78 1.78 12.18
N ARG A 141 16.40 2.45 13.11
CA ARG A 141 16.23 2.17 14.54
C ARG A 141 15.06 3.00 15.05
N THR A 142 14.25 2.40 15.89
CA THR A 142 13.10 3.09 16.53
C THR A 142 13.53 4.36 17.28
N ASP A 143 14.68 4.33 17.94
CA ASP A 143 15.26 5.51 18.63
C ASP A 143 15.56 6.67 17.67
N ASP A 144 16.08 6.37 16.48
CA ASP A 144 16.40 7.38 15.45
C ASP A 144 15.11 7.93 14.82
N LEU A 145 14.09 7.08 14.66
CA LEU A 145 12.76 7.47 14.20
C LEU A 145 12.07 8.41 15.18
N MET A 146 12.15 8.12 16.46
CA MET A 146 11.63 8.99 17.54
C MET A 146 12.29 10.36 17.52
N ALA A 147 13.59 10.43 17.27
CA ALA A 147 14.34 11.69 17.22
C ALA A 147 14.05 12.54 15.96
N GLY A 148 13.64 11.92 14.85
CA GLY A 148 13.41 12.55 13.55
C GLY A 148 11.95 12.72 13.15
N ALA A 149 11.04 12.07 13.84
CA ALA A 149 9.62 12.11 13.50
C ALA A 149 9.04 13.50 13.77
N ARG A 150 8.32 14.06 12.79
CA ARG A 150 7.28 15.05 13.06
C ARG A 150 6.12 14.29 13.71
N ILE A 151 6.24 14.10 15.02
CA ILE A 151 5.23 13.46 15.84
C ILE A 151 4.09 14.47 15.92
N GLU A 152 2.98 14.21 15.23
CA GLU A 152 1.72 14.83 15.63
C GLU A 152 1.43 14.28 17.02
N GLU A 153 1.47 15.16 18.02
CA GLU A 153 1.09 14.83 19.39
C GLU A 153 -0.36 14.32 19.35
N ASN A 154 -0.50 13.02 19.39
CA ASN A 154 -1.79 12.37 19.55
C ASN A 154 -1.76 11.65 20.90
N ASP A 155 -2.43 12.25 21.87
CA ASP A 155 -2.54 11.76 23.25
C ASP A 155 -3.15 10.34 23.35
N GLN A 156 -3.70 9.81 22.26
CA GLN A 156 -4.31 8.49 22.20
C GLN A 156 -3.30 7.37 21.92
N LYS A 157 -2.09 7.70 21.45
CA LYS A 157 -1.06 6.70 21.16
C LYS A 157 -0.21 6.40 22.39
N HIS A 158 0.03 5.10 22.63
CA HIS A 158 0.92 4.65 23.69
C HIS A 158 2.39 4.92 23.33
N ASN A 159 2.75 4.74 22.06
CA ASN A 159 4.05 5.09 21.49
C ASN A 159 3.83 6.02 20.29
N PRO A 160 4.61 7.10 20.13
CA PRO A 160 4.51 8.01 18.99
C PRO A 160 4.63 7.34 17.61
N LEU A 161 5.31 6.21 17.53
CA LEU A 161 5.46 5.43 16.30
C LEU A 161 4.25 4.55 16.00
N ASP A 162 3.34 4.33 16.95
CA ASP A 162 2.13 3.55 16.71
C ASP A 162 1.34 4.14 15.55
N PHE A 163 0.75 3.30 14.73
CA PHE A 163 0.05 3.74 13.54
C PHE A 163 -1.38 3.21 13.50
N ALA A 164 -2.28 4.01 12.93
CA ALA A 164 -3.69 3.68 12.88
C ALA A 164 -3.97 2.50 11.95
N LEU A 165 -4.68 1.50 12.45
CA LEU A 165 -5.25 0.37 11.72
C LEU A 165 -6.71 0.66 11.35
N TRP A 166 -7.45 1.29 12.26
CA TRP A 166 -8.83 1.74 12.07
C TRP A 166 -8.98 3.17 12.57
N LYS A 167 -9.68 3.99 11.81
CA LYS A 167 -9.96 5.38 12.14
C LYS A 167 -11.46 5.58 12.27
N LYS A 168 -11.92 5.91 13.46
CA LYS A 168 -13.27 6.37 13.67
C LYS A 168 -13.57 7.60 12.80
N THR A 169 -14.67 7.60 12.11
CA THR A 169 -15.09 8.74 11.30
C THR A 169 -16.59 8.95 11.34
N GLU A 170 -16.99 10.22 11.37
CA GLU A 170 -18.38 10.62 11.24
C GLU A 170 -18.69 11.14 9.83
N LYS A 171 -17.69 11.49 9.05
CA LYS A 171 -17.81 12.09 7.72
C LYS A 171 -17.42 11.12 6.62
N GLY A 172 -18.11 11.21 5.51
CA GLY A 172 -17.85 10.40 4.32
C GLY A 172 -18.25 8.94 4.47
N ILE A 173 -17.78 8.13 3.53
CA ILE A 173 -18.01 6.70 3.52
C ILE A 173 -17.35 6.03 4.73
N LYS A 174 -18.08 5.13 5.38
CA LYS A 174 -17.64 4.42 6.58
C LYS A 174 -18.32 3.07 6.67
N TRP A 175 -17.74 2.19 7.46
CA TRP A 175 -18.22 0.84 7.73
C TRP A 175 -18.39 0.62 9.23
N ASP A 176 -19.32 -0.23 9.58
CA ASP A 176 -19.49 -0.67 10.97
C ASP A 176 -18.37 -1.65 11.34
N SER A 177 -17.85 -1.51 12.56
CA SER A 177 -16.81 -2.38 13.09
C SER A 177 -17.02 -2.62 14.59
N PRO A 178 -16.34 -3.58 15.22
CA PRO A 178 -16.39 -3.78 16.67
C PRO A 178 -16.02 -2.52 17.48
N TRP A 179 -15.26 -1.59 16.89
CA TRP A 179 -14.76 -0.37 17.53
C TRP A 179 -15.63 0.86 17.19
N GLY A 180 -16.68 0.65 16.40
CA GLY A 180 -17.58 1.68 15.92
C GLY A 180 -17.39 2.05 14.45
N PRO A 181 -18.23 2.98 13.95
CA PRO A 181 -18.19 3.38 12.55
C PRO A 181 -16.88 4.07 12.19
N GLY A 182 -16.24 3.61 11.10
CA GLY A 182 -14.94 4.13 10.72
C GLY A 182 -14.46 3.60 9.36
N ARG A 183 -13.16 3.67 9.15
CA ARG A 183 -12.47 3.23 7.94
C ARG A 183 -11.05 2.73 8.27
N PRO A 184 -10.44 1.89 7.41
CA PRO A 184 -9.12 1.35 7.66
C PRO A 184 -8.04 2.44 7.61
N GLY A 185 -6.94 2.16 8.32
CA GLY A 185 -5.68 2.85 8.12
C GLY A 185 -5.00 2.37 6.85
N TRP A 186 -4.35 3.27 6.15
CA TRP A 186 -3.71 3.02 4.86
C TRP A 186 -2.74 1.85 4.82
N HIS A 187 -2.08 1.53 5.95
CA HIS A 187 -1.05 0.50 6.01
C HIS A 187 -1.61 -0.94 6.13
N THR A 188 -2.88 -1.10 6.44
CA THR A 188 -3.52 -2.41 6.62
C THR A 188 -4.07 -2.97 5.31
N GLU A 189 -4.47 -2.08 4.41
CA GLU A 189 -5.15 -2.41 3.17
C GLU A 189 -4.39 -3.44 2.33
N CYS A 190 -3.10 -3.18 2.07
CA CYS A 190 -2.29 -4.02 1.20
C CYS A 190 -2.03 -5.40 1.78
N VAL A 191 -1.78 -5.51 3.09
CA VAL A 191 -1.54 -6.80 3.76
C VAL A 191 -2.73 -7.74 3.56
N VAL A 192 -3.93 -7.20 3.76
CA VAL A 192 -5.16 -8.00 3.66
C VAL A 192 -5.49 -8.32 2.21
N MET A 193 -5.36 -7.36 1.30
CA MET A 193 -5.60 -7.58 -0.13
C MET A 193 -4.61 -8.59 -0.72
N ILE A 194 -3.36 -8.61 -0.28
CA ILE A 194 -2.38 -9.64 -0.66
C ILE A 194 -2.87 -11.02 -0.21
N GLY A 195 -3.23 -11.16 1.06
CA GLY A 195 -3.73 -12.44 1.60
C GLY A 195 -4.95 -12.96 0.85
N LYS A 196 -5.91 -12.08 0.54
CA LYS A 196 -7.13 -12.40 -0.19
C LYS A 196 -6.85 -12.79 -1.64
N GLU A 197 -6.09 -11.98 -2.37
CA GLU A 197 -5.87 -12.14 -3.81
C GLU A 197 -5.02 -13.38 -4.13
N PHE A 198 -3.96 -13.59 -3.35
CA PHE A 198 -3.07 -14.73 -3.57
C PHE A 198 -3.49 -15.99 -2.78
N ASN A 199 -4.52 -15.90 -1.96
CA ASN A 199 -4.97 -16.97 -1.06
C ASN A 199 -3.82 -17.55 -0.21
N LYS A 200 -2.86 -16.72 0.15
CA LYS A 200 -1.70 -17.01 1.00
C LYS A 200 -1.11 -15.71 1.56
N PRO A 201 -0.54 -15.74 2.77
CA PRO A 201 0.00 -14.53 3.40
C PRO A 201 1.37 -14.11 2.87
N LEU A 202 2.09 -14.99 2.17
CA LEU A 202 3.44 -14.75 1.65
C LEU A 202 3.43 -14.72 0.13
N ILE A 203 3.96 -13.64 -0.43
CA ILE A 203 4.17 -13.48 -1.87
C ILE A 203 5.66 -13.52 -2.24
N ASP A 204 5.96 -13.67 -3.52
CA ASP A 204 7.36 -13.73 -3.95
C ASP A 204 8.02 -12.36 -3.97
N ILE A 205 7.36 -11.37 -4.58
CA ILE A 205 7.92 -10.01 -4.74
C ILE A 205 6.89 -8.97 -4.37
N HIS A 206 7.29 -8.04 -3.50
CA HIS A 206 6.54 -6.82 -3.18
C HIS A 206 7.33 -5.60 -3.63
N GLY A 207 6.70 -4.69 -4.36
CA GLY A 207 7.38 -3.55 -4.95
C GLY A 207 6.68 -2.22 -4.73
N GLY A 208 7.46 -1.13 -4.72
CA GLY A 208 6.94 0.22 -4.61
C GLY A 208 7.99 1.30 -4.80
N GLY A 209 7.61 2.54 -4.62
CA GLY A 209 8.55 3.66 -4.58
C GLY A 209 9.40 3.64 -3.31
N LYS A 210 10.58 4.25 -3.36
CA LYS A 210 11.48 4.35 -2.20
C LYS A 210 10.82 5.04 -1.01
N ASP A 211 9.89 5.93 -1.25
CA ASP A 211 9.09 6.64 -0.25
C ASP A 211 8.09 5.73 0.50
N LEU A 212 7.71 4.60 -0.10
CA LEU A 212 6.88 3.61 0.55
C LEU A 212 7.66 2.68 1.49
N LYS A 213 8.99 2.58 1.34
CA LYS A 213 9.82 1.71 2.17
C LYS A 213 9.58 1.97 3.66
N PHE A 214 9.48 3.24 4.03
CA PHE A 214 9.13 3.68 5.37
C PHE A 214 8.18 4.90 5.28
N PRO A 215 7.09 4.94 6.06
CA PRO A 215 6.66 3.90 7.02
C PRO A 215 5.79 2.77 6.42
N HIS A 216 5.31 2.88 5.17
CA HIS A 216 4.21 2.06 4.65
C HIS A 216 4.56 0.56 4.62
N HIS A 217 5.63 0.16 3.91
CA HIS A 217 6.02 -1.24 3.80
C HIS A 217 6.54 -1.82 5.14
N GLU A 218 7.22 -1.00 5.95
CA GLU A 218 7.60 -1.41 7.30
C GLU A 218 6.38 -1.77 8.14
N ASN A 219 5.34 -0.93 8.08
CA ASN A 219 4.09 -1.16 8.79
C ASN A 219 3.32 -2.37 8.23
N GLU A 220 3.45 -2.67 6.94
CA GLU A 220 2.89 -3.89 6.35
C GLU A 220 3.60 -5.14 6.88
N VAL A 221 4.95 -5.11 6.94
CA VAL A 221 5.76 -6.22 7.50
C VAL A 221 5.37 -6.51 8.93
N ALA A 222 5.35 -5.47 9.79
CA ALA A 222 5.00 -5.61 11.19
C ALA A 222 3.63 -6.28 11.38
N GLN A 223 2.61 -5.80 10.66
CA GLN A 223 1.26 -6.37 10.72
C GLN A 223 1.23 -7.83 10.24
N ALA A 224 1.89 -8.12 9.11
CA ALA A 224 1.89 -9.47 8.54
C ALA A 224 2.62 -10.48 9.47
N GLU A 225 3.77 -10.11 10.01
CA GLU A 225 4.54 -10.98 10.90
C GLU A 225 3.82 -11.23 12.22
N CYS A 226 3.22 -10.19 12.81
CA CYS A 226 2.46 -10.34 14.04
C CYS A 226 1.16 -11.14 13.88
N HIS A 227 0.44 -10.97 12.77
CA HIS A 227 -0.85 -11.64 12.54
C HIS A 227 -0.68 -13.03 11.91
N ASN A 228 0.12 -13.14 10.86
CA ASN A 228 0.25 -14.36 10.05
C ASN A 228 1.42 -15.26 10.49
N HIS A 229 2.29 -14.77 11.39
CA HIS A 229 3.51 -15.45 11.85
C HIS A 229 4.44 -15.86 10.69
N THR A 230 4.45 -15.06 9.61
CA THR A 230 5.27 -15.27 8.43
C THR A 230 5.61 -13.92 7.76
N HIS A 231 6.67 -13.91 6.95
CA HIS A 231 6.99 -12.75 6.14
C HIS A 231 5.88 -12.45 5.12
N LEU A 232 5.71 -11.17 4.78
CA LEU A 232 4.76 -10.77 3.75
C LEU A 232 5.30 -11.05 2.33
N ALA A 233 6.59 -10.84 2.10
CA ALA A 233 7.23 -11.07 0.81
C ALA A 233 8.64 -11.65 0.95
N ASN A 234 9.04 -12.51 -0.01
CA ASN A 234 10.40 -13.01 -0.10
C ASN A 234 11.39 -11.94 -0.55
N TYR A 235 10.96 -11.04 -1.44
CA TYR A 235 11.80 -9.97 -1.99
C TYR A 235 11.05 -8.65 -2.01
N TRP A 236 11.76 -7.59 -1.60
CA TRP A 236 11.27 -6.22 -1.62
C TRP A 236 12.03 -5.41 -2.67
N ILE A 237 11.32 -4.72 -3.55
CA ILE A 237 11.90 -3.89 -4.60
C ILE A 237 11.42 -2.45 -4.45
N HIS A 238 12.37 -1.51 -4.31
CA HIS A 238 12.05 -0.10 -4.17
C HIS A 238 12.70 0.72 -5.29
N ASN A 239 11.86 1.37 -6.11
CA ASN A 239 12.34 2.26 -7.16
C ASN A 239 12.81 3.60 -6.59
N GLY A 240 13.85 4.19 -7.21
CA GLY A 240 14.26 5.55 -6.93
C GLY A 240 13.17 6.58 -7.27
N MET A 241 13.28 7.77 -6.66
CA MET A 241 12.40 8.89 -6.97
C MET A 241 12.83 9.57 -8.28
N LEU A 242 11.85 10.02 -9.08
CA LEU A 242 12.14 10.94 -10.19
C LEU A 242 12.44 12.34 -9.63
N GLU A 243 13.51 12.92 -10.16
CA GLU A 243 13.92 14.27 -9.82
C GLU A 243 13.81 15.19 -11.04
N THR A 244 13.44 16.43 -10.80
CA THR A 244 13.54 17.50 -11.79
C THR A 244 14.85 18.24 -11.63
N LYS A 245 15.21 19.12 -12.57
CA LYS A 245 16.42 19.98 -12.46
C LYS A 245 16.48 20.82 -11.17
N GLY A 246 15.38 20.92 -10.43
CA GLY A 246 15.27 21.63 -9.15
C GLY A 246 15.20 20.72 -7.91
N GLY A 247 15.44 19.42 -8.06
CA GLY A 247 15.33 18.43 -6.98
C GLY A 247 14.03 17.62 -7.01
N LYS A 248 13.57 17.18 -5.83
CA LYS A 248 12.38 16.32 -5.69
C LYS A 248 11.14 16.97 -6.36
N MET A 249 10.49 16.24 -7.23
CA MET A 249 9.20 16.62 -7.80
C MET A 249 8.10 16.48 -6.75
N SER A 250 7.30 17.52 -6.55
CA SER A 250 6.15 17.45 -5.64
C SER A 250 5.03 18.42 -6.04
N LYS A 251 3.78 18.04 -5.70
CA LYS A 251 2.61 18.91 -5.96
C LYS A 251 2.69 20.22 -5.17
N SER A 252 3.23 20.18 -3.95
CA SER A 252 3.41 21.37 -3.10
C SER A 252 4.44 22.37 -3.63
N LEU A 253 5.40 21.92 -4.43
CA LEU A 253 6.39 22.78 -5.09
C LEU A 253 5.95 23.25 -6.48
N GLY A 254 4.82 22.77 -6.98
CA GLY A 254 4.29 23.15 -8.29
C GLY A 254 5.17 22.75 -9.49
N ASN A 255 6.15 21.85 -9.28
CA ASN A 255 7.11 21.41 -10.29
C ASN A 255 6.78 20.02 -10.86
N THR A 256 5.53 19.56 -10.69
CA THR A 256 5.06 18.28 -11.23
C THR A 256 4.89 18.35 -12.75
N MET A 257 5.34 17.29 -13.41
CA MET A 257 5.03 17.03 -14.82
C MET A 257 4.04 15.88 -14.91
N TRP A 258 2.91 16.12 -15.53
CA TRP A 258 1.90 15.09 -15.73
C TRP A 258 2.27 14.23 -16.92
N VAL A 259 2.02 12.92 -16.84
CA VAL A 259 2.28 12.00 -17.96
C VAL A 259 1.59 12.47 -19.24
N LYS A 260 0.35 12.97 -19.14
CA LYS A 260 -0.42 13.54 -20.26
C LYS A 260 0.24 14.76 -20.93
N ASP A 261 1.16 15.45 -20.24
CA ASP A 261 1.88 16.60 -20.77
C ASP A 261 3.19 16.21 -21.47
N VAL A 262 3.53 14.90 -21.40
CA VAL A 262 4.80 14.34 -21.90
C VAL A 262 4.59 13.35 -23.04
N ILE A 263 3.40 12.75 -23.14
CA ILE A 263 2.96 11.89 -24.23
C ILE A 263 2.21 12.77 -25.26
#